data_c6feba085ad138938f41995e50dba909
#
_entry.id   c6feba085ad138938f41995e50dba909
#
_cell.length_a   1.000
_cell.length_b   1.000
_cell.length_c   1.000
_cell.angle_alpha   90.00
_cell.angle_beta   90.00
_cell.angle_gamma   90.00
#
_symmetry.space_group_name_H-M   'P 1'
#
loop_
_entity.id
_entity.type
_entity.pdbx_description
1 polymer ?
#
loop_
_entity_poly.entity_id
_entity_poly.type
_entity_poly.pdbx_seq_one_letter_code
_entity_poly.pdbx_strand_id
1 'polypeptide(L)'
;GFVTAADGQKMSKSIGNVVDPMEQLTRYSSDSFRYYLMRNAVYGSDVPFSESNLVYVHNSDLADVLGNLVHRATNLCNKNCGGVVPDCVPEPVFDVNLLRVQSEQAMSNLEVQRCCELAINAMKDTNKYLTDSAPWAVKGDGAAARKAVIIRSTLEAVYAAAHFLAPFIPDACDAIFKKLGTPATPAWRLKRSENLIPGTAVSVGDILFAKHEVEGAAGADGSSSDKAAKGGDKDGKGKKAEAPKPKKKEVPANAPIDVSRLNIVVGTITKVARHPEAEKLYVESIDLGPALGVRQVVSGLVEHVPEDAMNGARVVVVANMKPSKMRGVESAAMVLCGTGPDGTVELVVPPGGVPDGERIVVQGFEGDADEQ
;
A
#
# COMPACT_ATOMS: atom_id res chain seq x y z
N GLY A 1 11.38 24.44 -3.74
CA GLY A 1 11.36 23.86 -5.10
C GLY A 1 10.20 24.37 -5.93
N PHE A 2 10.22 24.05 -7.18
CA PHE A 2 9.15 24.37 -8.13
C PHE A 2 8.29 23.12 -8.37
N VAL A 3 7.06 23.32 -8.83
CA VAL A 3 6.29 22.25 -9.47
C VAL A 3 6.73 22.21 -10.94
N THR A 4 7.26 21.05 -11.37
CA THR A 4 7.77 20.82 -12.73
C THR A 4 6.81 19.91 -13.51
N ALA A 5 7.00 19.80 -14.82
CA ALA A 5 6.32 18.79 -15.61
C ALA A 5 6.79 17.37 -15.20
N ALA A 6 6.11 16.35 -15.66
CA ALA A 6 6.36 14.94 -15.26
C ALA A 6 7.79 14.47 -15.59
N ASP A 7 8.41 15.06 -16.61
CA ASP A 7 9.79 14.81 -17.03
C ASP A 7 10.84 15.65 -16.27
N GLY A 8 10.41 16.41 -15.24
CA GLY A 8 11.28 17.29 -14.45
C GLY A 8 11.57 18.65 -15.09
N GLN A 9 11.11 18.92 -16.31
CA GLN A 9 11.33 20.21 -16.95
C GLN A 9 10.47 21.29 -16.30
N LYS A 10 11.00 22.51 -16.26
CA LYS A 10 10.26 23.68 -15.81
C LYS A 10 9.04 23.92 -16.69
N MET A 11 7.87 24.06 -16.07
CA MET A 11 6.65 24.41 -16.79
C MET A 11 6.74 25.80 -17.44
N SER A 12 6.41 25.90 -18.71
CA SER A 12 6.45 27.14 -19.49
C SER A 12 5.30 27.18 -20.51
N LYS A 13 4.63 28.31 -20.60
CA LYS A 13 3.56 28.53 -21.61
C LYS A 13 4.08 28.37 -23.05
N SER A 14 5.37 28.73 -23.29
CA SER A 14 5.98 28.63 -24.62
C SER A 14 6.25 27.16 -25.04
N ILE A 15 6.41 26.27 -24.08
CA ILE A 15 6.61 24.82 -24.31
C ILE A 15 5.26 24.09 -24.34
N GLY A 16 4.20 24.67 -23.77
CA GLY A 16 2.89 24.07 -23.70
C GLY A 16 2.74 22.96 -22.65
N ASN A 17 3.68 22.86 -21.70
CA ASN A 17 3.71 21.85 -20.64
C ASN A 17 3.19 22.36 -19.30
N VAL A 18 2.47 23.49 -19.29
CA VAL A 18 1.90 24.08 -18.06
C VAL A 18 0.64 23.32 -17.68
N VAL A 19 0.61 22.89 -16.44
CA VAL A 19 -0.61 22.35 -15.79
C VAL A 19 -1.32 23.49 -15.07
N ASP A 20 -2.54 23.79 -15.46
CA ASP A 20 -3.37 24.81 -14.79
C ASP A 20 -4.04 24.20 -13.54
N PRO A 21 -3.72 24.69 -12.33
CA PRO A 21 -4.35 24.17 -11.11
C PRO A 21 -5.88 24.34 -11.11
N MET A 22 -6.41 25.38 -11.75
CA MET A 22 -7.86 25.61 -11.79
C MET A 22 -8.56 24.57 -12.68
N GLU A 23 -7.93 24.16 -13.78
CA GLU A 23 -8.42 23.06 -14.60
C GLU A 23 -8.40 21.74 -13.83
N GLN A 24 -7.31 21.45 -13.11
CA GLN A 24 -7.22 20.25 -12.27
C GLN A 24 -8.33 20.21 -11.20
N LEU A 25 -8.66 21.33 -10.60
CA LEU A 25 -9.72 21.42 -9.59
C LEU A 25 -11.15 21.23 -10.17
N THR A 26 -11.32 21.25 -11.47
CA THR A 26 -12.61 20.83 -12.10
C THR A 26 -12.77 19.30 -12.14
N ARG A 27 -11.65 18.57 -12.11
CA ARG A 27 -11.60 17.09 -12.22
C ARG A 27 -11.38 16.42 -10.89
N TYR A 28 -10.60 17.03 -10.01
CA TYR A 28 -10.19 16.48 -8.71
C TYR A 28 -10.61 17.42 -7.58
N SER A 29 -10.97 16.85 -6.43
CA SER A 29 -11.29 17.67 -5.26
C SER A 29 -10.04 18.43 -4.77
N SER A 30 -10.27 19.57 -4.11
CA SER A 30 -9.21 20.35 -3.46
C SER A 30 -8.36 19.48 -2.52
N ASP A 31 -8.99 18.61 -1.75
CA ASP A 31 -8.33 17.69 -0.84
C ASP A 31 -7.41 16.71 -1.56
N SER A 32 -7.86 16.13 -2.69
CA SER A 32 -7.04 15.20 -3.48
C SER A 32 -5.80 15.88 -4.03
N PHE A 33 -5.97 17.09 -4.57
CA PHE A 33 -4.87 17.85 -5.13
C PHE A 33 -3.88 18.31 -4.06
N ARG A 34 -4.38 18.79 -2.91
CA ARG A 34 -3.56 19.20 -1.75
C ARG A 34 -2.76 18.01 -1.20
N TYR A 35 -3.44 16.87 -1.00
CA TYR A 35 -2.82 15.67 -0.50
C TYR A 35 -1.69 15.18 -1.42
N TYR A 36 -1.96 15.13 -2.74
CA TYR A 36 -0.95 14.75 -3.73
C TYR A 36 0.31 15.64 -3.65
N LEU A 37 0.13 16.95 -3.64
CA LEU A 37 1.26 17.88 -3.55
C LEU A 37 2.04 17.69 -2.26
N MET A 38 1.36 17.66 -1.11
CA MET A 38 2.03 17.54 0.20
C MET A 38 2.67 16.17 0.40
N ARG A 39 2.09 15.11 -0.17
CA ARG A 39 2.61 13.74 -0.10
C ARG A 39 3.92 13.56 -0.88
N ASN A 40 4.11 14.34 -1.94
CA ASN A 40 5.28 14.27 -2.82
C ASN A 40 6.29 15.41 -2.61
N ALA A 41 5.94 16.45 -1.86
CA ALA A 41 6.81 17.62 -1.67
C ALA A 41 7.91 17.34 -0.63
N VAL A 42 9.15 17.29 -1.09
CA VAL A 42 10.32 17.33 -0.21
C VAL A 42 10.81 18.78 -0.15
N TYR A 43 10.96 19.32 1.06
CA TYR A 43 11.39 20.70 1.24
C TYR A 43 12.76 20.95 0.57
N GLY A 44 12.82 22.00 -0.24
CA GLY A 44 14.03 22.36 -1.01
C GLY A 44 14.15 21.69 -2.39
N SER A 45 13.40 20.63 -2.66
CA SER A 45 13.42 19.91 -3.95
C SER A 45 12.26 20.30 -4.84
N ASP A 46 12.40 20.09 -6.14
CA ASP A 46 11.33 20.25 -7.11
C ASP A 46 10.35 19.06 -7.05
N VAL A 47 9.09 19.32 -7.37
CA VAL A 47 8.01 18.30 -7.37
C VAL A 47 7.53 18.08 -8.80
N PRO A 48 7.86 16.96 -9.44
CA PRO A 48 7.32 16.65 -10.75
C PRO A 48 5.83 16.34 -10.65
N PHE A 49 5.00 17.08 -11.37
CA PHE A 49 3.56 16.83 -11.43
C PHE A 49 3.24 15.78 -12.48
N SER A 50 2.55 14.74 -12.06
CA SER A 50 2.03 13.69 -12.93
C SER A 50 0.57 13.41 -12.55
N GLU A 51 -0.33 13.58 -13.51
CA GLU A 51 -1.76 13.31 -13.30
C GLU A 51 -2.02 11.83 -12.99
N SER A 52 -1.31 10.92 -13.67
CA SER A 52 -1.40 9.48 -13.39
C SER A 52 -0.97 9.15 -11.96
N ASN A 53 0.07 9.83 -11.44
CA ASN A 53 0.50 9.67 -10.06
C ASN A 53 -0.49 10.29 -9.07
N LEU A 54 -1.13 11.43 -9.44
CA LEU A 54 -2.20 12.01 -8.62
C LEU A 54 -3.36 11.02 -8.49
N VAL A 55 -3.83 10.44 -9.59
CA VAL A 55 -4.89 9.42 -9.59
C VAL A 55 -4.47 8.19 -8.79
N TYR A 56 -3.24 7.73 -8.95
CA TYR A 56 -2.72 6.60 -8.18
C TYR A 56 -2.74 6.86 -6.67
N VAL A 57 -2.19 8.00 -6.23
CA VAL A 57 -2.14 8.37 -4.80
C VAL A 57 -3.55 8.60 -4.25
N HIS A 58 -4.43 9.26 -5.02
CA HIS A 58 -5.83 9.43 -4.66
C HIS A 58 -6.53 8.08 -4.44
N ASN A 59 -6.41 7.16 -5.41
CA ASN A 59 -7.08 5.87 -5.33
C ASN A 59 -6.52 5.00 -4.19
N SER A 60 -5.19 4.94 -4.05
CA SER A 60 -4.55 4.06 -3.06
C SER A 60 -4.69 4.58 -1.63
N ASP A 61 -4.37 5.84 -1.38
CA ASP A 61 -4.34 6.38 -0.02
C ASP A 61 -5.69 6.95 0.43
N LEU A 62 -6.38 7.72 -0.45
CA LEU A 62 -7.61 8.41 -0.05
C LEU A 62 -8.85 7.53 -0.26
N ALA A 63 -9.01 6.87 -1.40
CA ALA A 63 -10.20 6.04 -1.64
C ALA A 63 -10.11 4.68 -0.93
N ASP A 64 -9.02 3.92 -1.16
CA ASP A 64 -8.89 2.55 -0.65
C ASP A 64 -8.52 2.48 0.82
N VAL A 65 -7.62 3.33 1.31
CA VAL A 65 -7.23 3.31 2.72
C VAL A 65 -8.21 4.11 3.56
N LEU A 66 -8.35 5.42 3.32
CA LEU A 66 -9.14 6.30 4.19
C LEU A 66 -10.65 6.14 3.96
N GLY A 67 -11.11 6.32 2.73
CA GLY A 67 -12.54 6.30 2.39
C GLY A 67 -13.20 4.96 2.72
N ASN A 68 -12.56 3.88 2.31
CA ASN A 68 -13.06 2.52 2.60
C ASN A 68 -13.06 2.21 4.11
N LEU A 69 -12.01 2.62 4.85
CA LEU A 69 -11.97 2.42 6.31
C LEU A 69 -13.13 3.14 7.00
N VAL A 70 -13.33 4.42 6.72
CA VAL A 70 -14.40 5.22 7.33
C VAL A 70 -15.76 4.62 7.00
N HIS A 71 -15.98 4.26 5.73
CA HIS A 71 -17.23 3.63 5.30
C HIS A 71 -17.49 2.28 5.99
N ARG A 72 -16.47 1.43 6.09
CA ARG A 72 -16.57 0.14 6.81
C ARG A 72 -16.83 0.33 8.29
N ALA A 73 -16.11 1.22 8.96
CA ALA A 73 -16.26 1.48 10.40
C ALA A 73 -17.66 1.98 10.75
N THR A 74 -18.16 2.97 10.01
CA THR A 74 -19.50 3.54 10.23
C THR A 74 -20.62 2.55 9.91
N ASN A 75 -20.50 1.74 8.85
CA ASN A 75 -21.43 0.67 8.53
C ASN A 75 -21.46 -0.42 9.60
N LEU A 76 -20.30 -0.84 10.11
CA LEU A 76 -20.21 -1.83 11.18
C LEU A 76 -20.84 -1.29 12.46
N CYS A 77 -20.63 -0.02 12.80
CA CYS A 77 -21.28 0.65 13.91
C CYS A 77 -22.81 0.64 13.74
N ASN A 78 -23.29 1.02 12.57
CA ASN A 78 -24.74 1.03 12.29
C ASN A 78 -25.35 -0.37 12.42
N LYS A 79 -24.71 -1.40 11.85
CA LYS A 79 -25.23 -2.79 11.85
C LYS A 79 -25.15 -3.49 13.19
N ASN A 80 -24.13 -3.23 14.01
CA ASN A 80 -23.87 -4.00 15.22
C ASN A 80 -24.08 -3.22 16.53
N CYS A 81 -24.10 -1.89 16.46
CA CYS A 81 -24.18 -1.02 17.63
C CYS A 81 -25.33 0.00 17.55
N GLY A 82 -26.30 -0.23 16.63
CA GLY A 82 -27.46 0.66 16.47
C GLY A 82 -27.14 2.06 15.98
N GLY A 83 -25.99 2.26 15.32
CA GLY A 83 -25.58 3.58 14.79
C GLY A 83 -25.14 4.56 15.86
N VAL A 84 -24.75 4.08 17.02
CA VAL A 84 -24.21 4.94 18.11
C VAL A 84 -22.85 4.43 18.58
N VAL A 85 -22.02 5.33 19.08
CA VAL A 85 -20.73 5.02 19.67
C VAL A 85 -20.95 4.05 20.85
N PRO A 86 -20.37 2.81 20.83
CA PRO A 86 -20.58 1.83 21.88
C PRO A 86 -20.06 2.28 23.25
N ASP A 87 -20.77 1.94 24.32
CA ASP A 87 -20.34 2.14 25.69
C ASP A 87 -19.49 0.93 26.16
N CYS A 88 -18.23 0.98 25.82
CA CYS A 88 -17.21 0.01 26.23
C CYS A 88 -15.83 0.63 26.17
N VAL A 89 -14.85 0.03 26.83
CA VAL A 89 -13.46 0.47 26.82
C VAL A 89 -12.82 0.07 25.49
N PRO A 90 -12.31 1.04 24.69
CA PRO A 90 -11.64 0.73 23.44
C PRO A 90 -10.22 0.20 23.67
N GLU A 91 -9.76 -0.65 22.75
CA GLU A 91 -8.37 -1.05 22.64
C GLU A 91 -7.60 0.00 21.82
N PRO A 92 -6.42 0.46 22.23
CA PRO A 92 -5.63 1.36 21.42
C PRO A 92 -5.07 0.62 20.19
N VAL A 93 -5.35 1.18 18.99
CA VAL A 93 -4.91 0.59 17.72
C VAL A 93 -3.49 1.01 17.37
N PHE A 94 -3.15 2.25 17.68
CA PHE A 94 -1.80 2.83 17.55
C PHE A 94 -1.55 3.80 18.71
N ASP A 95 -0.30 4.21 18.89
CA ASP A 95 0.05 5.19 19.92
C ASP A 95 -0.15 6.63 19.41
N VAL A 96 -1.27 7.27 19.85
CA VAL A 96 -1.63 8.64 19.50
C VAL A 96 -0.58 9.66 19.98
N ASN A 97 0.07 9.42 21.12
CA ASN A 97 1.11 10.32 21.63
C ASN A 97 2.39 10.23 20.78
N LEU A 98 2.78 9.03 20.40
CA LEU A 98 3.92 8.82 19.50
C LEU A 98 3.66 9.47 18.15
N LEU A 99 2.47 9.26 17.56
CA LEU A 99 2.06 9.90 16.30
C LEU A 99 2.15 11.41 16.39
N ARG A 100 1.67 12.00 17.50
CA ARG A 100 1.74 13.45 17.74
C ARG A 100 3.19 13.92 17.77
N VAL A 101 4.03 13.32 18.61
CA VAL A 101 5.44 13.72 18.75
C VAL A 101 6.19 13.63 17.42
N GLN A 102 5.99 12.54 16.68
CA GLN A 102 6.62 12.36 15.37
C GLN A 102 6.12 13.37 14.34
N SER A 103 4.82 13.69 14.36
CA SER A 103 4.24 14.69 13.45
C SER A 103 4.74 16.10 13.79
N GLU A 104 4.79 16.47 15.06
CA GLU A 104 5.34 17.75 15.51
C GLU A 104 6.81 17.91 15.14
N GLN A 105 7.60 16.85 15.30
CA GLN A 105 9.01 16.85 14.89
C GLN A 105 9.18 16.97 13.37
N ALA A 106 8.41 16.21 12.60
CA ALA A 106 8.46 16.27 11.14
C ALA A 106 8.04 17.66 10.63
N MET A 107 6.99 18.26 11.21
CA MET A 107 6.60 19.65 10.87
C MET A 107 7.68 20.67 11.23
N SER A 108 8.33 20.52 12.38
CA SER A 108 9.44 21.39 12.81
C SER A 108 10.63 21.29 11.87
N ASN A 109 10.85 20.13 11.27
CA ASN A 109 11.90 19.87 10.26
C ASN A 109 11.47 20.22 8.84
N LEU A 110 10.25 20.75 8.61
CA LEU A 110 9.67 20.99 7.30
C LEU A 110 9.49 19.73 6.44
N GLU A 111 9.38 18.56 7.07
CA GLU A 111 9.17 17.25 6.43
C GLU A 111 7.65 16.98 6.27
N VAL A 112 6.97 17.83 5.48
CA VAL A 112 5.51 17.80 5.32
C VAL A 112 5.03 16.45 4.77
N GLN A 113 5.76 15.88 3.81
CA GLN A 113 5.48 14.54 3.26
C GLN A 113 5.51 13.47 4.35
N ARG A 114 6.41 13.61 5.33
CA ARG A 114 6.51 12.67 6.46
C ARG A 114 5.28 12.73 7.35
N CYS A 115 4.71 13.92 7.56
CA CYS A 115 3.46 14.06 8.32
C CYS A 115 2.30 13.35 7.61
N CYS A 116 2.18 13.51 6.28
CA CYS A 116 1.19 12.78 5.48
C CYS A 116 1.36 11.26 5.64
N GLU A 117 2.60 10.77 5.56
CA GLU A 117 2.91 9.34 5.73
C GLU A 117 2.53 8.80 7.10
N LEU A 118 2.89 9.51 8.17
CA LEU A 118 2.58 9.11 9.54
C LEU A 118 1.06 8.99 9.73
N ALA A 119 0.31 9.97 9.26
CA ALA A 119 -1.15 10.00 9.41
C ALA A 119 -1.85 8.92 8.58
N ILE A 120 -1.44 8.70 7.32
CA ILE A 120 -2.03 7.65 6.48
C ILE A 120 -1.64 6.25 6.96
N ASN A 121 -0.44 6.08 7.52
CA ASN A 121 -0.02 4.80 8.10
C ASN A 121 -0.86 4.45 9.34
N ALA A 122 -1.23 5.42 10.18
CA ALA A 122 -2.18 5.20 11.27
C ALA A 122 -3.55 4.69 10.77
N MET A 123 -4.01 5.16 9.59
CA MET A 123 -5.21 4.62 8.94
C MET A 123 -4.99 3.21 8.38
N LYS A 124 -3.81 2.90 7.83
CA LYS A 124 -3.45 1.54 7.38
C LYS A 124 -3.40 0.56 8.55
N ASP A 125 -2.82 0.96 9.67
CA ASP A 125 -2.81 0.16 10.91
C ASP A 125 -4.23 -0.10 11.43
N THR A 126 -5.11 0.89 11.32
CA THR A 126 -6.52 0.76 11.69
C THR A 126 -7.26 -0.20 10.75
N ASN A 127 -7.01 -0.15 9.43
CA ASN A 127 -7.54 -1.13 8.48
C ASN A 127 -7.04 -2.56 8.79
N LYS A 128 -5.77 -2.69 9.12
CA LYS A 128 -5.17 -3.96 9.52
C LYS A 128 -5.84 -4.49 10.79
N TYR A 129 -5.94 -3.68 11.85
CA TYR A 129 -6.64 -4.05 13.09
C TYR A 129 -8.06 -4.52 12.83
N LEU A 130 -8.84 -3.80 12.01
CA LEU A 130 -10.22 -4.17 11.68
C LEU A 130 -10.29 -5.49 10.91
N THR A 131 -9.33 -5.74 10.02
CA THR A 131 -9.26 -6.97 9.23
C THR A 131 -8.83 -8.16 10.08
N ASP A 132 -7.83 -8.02 10.92
CA ASP A 132 -7.30 -9.07 11.80
C ASP A 132 -8.32 -9.43 12.90
N SER A 133 -9.01 -8.42 13.45
CA SER A 133 -10.07 -8.62 14.45
C SER A 133 -11.35 -9.21 13.88
N ALA A 134 -11.58 -9.10 12.58
CA ALA A 134 -12.68 -9.70 11.81
C ALA A 134 -14.04 -9.71 12.52
N PRO A 135 -14.63 -8.55 12.89
CA PRO A 135 -15.85 -8.50 13.70
C PRO A 135 -17.05 -9.25 13.06
N TRP A 136 -17.04 -9.43 11.75
CA TRP A 136 -18.04 -10.21 11.00
C TRP A 136 -17.92 -11.72 11.25
N ALA A 137 -16.76 -12.21 11.67
CA ALA A 137 -16.50 -13.62 11.96
C ALA A 137 -16.71 -13.99 13.45
N VAL A 138 -16.79 -12.99 14.34
CA VAL A 138 -16.96 -13.20 15.79
C VAL A 138 -18.35 -13.80 16.07
N LYS A 139 -18.38 -15.00 16.70
CA LYS A 139 -19.59 -15.76 17.03
C LYS A 139 -19.52 -16.30 18.46
N GLY A 140 -20.65 -16.74 19.00
CA GLY A 140 -20.77 -17.36 20.34
C GLY A 140 -21.08 -16.36 21.45
N ASP A 141 -21.01 -16.85 22.68
CA ASP A 141 -21.29 -16.03 23.87
C ASP A 141 -20.27 -14.90 24.00
N GLY A 142 -20.77 -13.69 24.27
CA GLY A 142 -19.93 -12.48 24.34
C GLY A 142 -19.58 -11.85 22.98
N ALA A 143 -20.03 -12.41 21.86
CA ALA A 143 -19.73 -11.88 20.51
C ALA A 143 -20.16 -10.42 20.33
N ALA A 144 -21.31 -10.04 20.87
CA ALA A 144 -21.80 -8.66 20.79
C ALA A 144 -20.85 -7.68 21.52
N ALA A 145 -20.40 -8.03 22.72
CA ALA A 145 -19.45 -7.22 23.49
C ALA A 145 -18.10 -7.10 22.77
N ARG A 146 -17.56 -8.21 22.23
CA ARG A 146 -16.30 -8.17 21.47
C ARG A 146 -16.41 -7.33 20.21
N LYS A 147 -17.51 -7.45 19.46
CA LYS A 147 -17.79 -6.60 18.28
C LYS A 147 -17.86 -5.14 18.66
N ALA A 148 -18.54 -4.80 19.77
CA ALA A 148 -18.63 -3.43 20.26
C ALA A 148 -17.24 -2.85 20.56
N VAL A 149 -16.35 -3.61 21.21
CA VAL A 149 -14.97 -3.18 21.50
C VAL A 149 -14.21 -2.93 20.20
N ILE A 150 -14.23 -3.86 19.23
CA ILE A 150 -13.53 -3.70 17.95
C ILE A 150 -14.03 -2.46 17.20
N ILE A 151 -15.35 -2.29 17.13
CA ILE A 151 -15.96 -1.14 16.44
C ILE A 151 -15.61 0.16 17.15
N ARG A 152 -15.72 0.20 18.48
CA ARG A 152 -15.32 1.37 19.28
C ARG A 152 -13.87 1.75 19.03
N SER A 153 -12.95 0.79 19.10
CA SER A 153 -11.51 0.99 18.87
C SER A 153 -11.23 1.53 17.47
N THR A 154 -11.93 1.00 16.45
CA THR A 154 -11.79 1.49 15.08
C THR A 154 -12.28 2.93 14.92
N LEU A 155 -13.44 3.28 15.51
CA LEU A 155 -13.97 4.66 15.46
C LEU A 155 -13.04 5.64 16.16
N GLU A 156 -12.50 5.28 17.34
CA GLU A 156 -11.52 6.09 18.07
C GLU A 156 -10.24 6.33 17.26
N ALA A 157 -9.72 5.28 16.62
CA ALA A 157 -8.53 5.37 15.79
C ALA A 157 -8.76 6.26 14.57
N VAL A 158 -9.91 6.12 13.88
CA VAL A 158 -10.29 7.00 12.76
C VAL A 158 -10.41 8.45 13.23
N TYR A 159 -11.08 8.70 14.36
CA TYR A 159 -11.21 10.04 14.92
C TYR A 159 -9.84 10.65 15.21
N ALA A 160 -8.97 9.93 15.91
CA ALA A 160 -7.64 10.43 16.28
C ALA A 160 -6.77 10.72 15.03
N ALA A 161 -6.69 9.79 14.09
CA ALA A 161 -5.85 9.94 12.89
C ALA A 161 -6.36 11.06 11.95
N ALA A 162 -7.68 11.32 11.90
CA ALA A 162 -8.26 12.41 11.11
C ALA A 162 -7.70 13.80 11.53
N HIS A 163 -7.36 14.01 12.79
CA HIS A 163 -6.76 15.26 13.25
C HIS A 163 -5.38 15.54 12.63
N PHE A 164 -4.61 14.48 12.37
CA PHE A 164 -3.29 14.60 11.74
C PHE A 164 -3.38 14.70 10.22
N LEU A 165 -4.50 14.30 9.61
CA LEU A 165 -4.80 14.48 8.20
C LEU A 165 -5.45 15.84 7.88
N ALA A 166 -6.12 16.47 8.86
CA ALA A 166 -6.87 17.70 8.66
C ALA A 166 -6.10 18.87 8.01
N PRO A 167 -4.79 19.08 8.26
CA PRO A 167 -4.02 20.09 7.55
C PRO A 167 -3.91 19.85 6.04
N PHE A 168 -4.02 18.61 5.60
CA PHE A 168 -3.83 18.17 4.20
C PHE A 168 -5.13 18.02 3.45
N ILE A 169 -6.16 17.44 4.08
CA ILE A 169 -7.47 17.12 3.52
C ILE A 169 -8.60 17.62 4.45
N PRO A 170 -8.74 18.94 4.60
CA PRO A 170 -9.65 19.54 5.59
C PRO A 170 -11.11 19.15 5.37
N ASP A 171 -11.61 19.17 4.11
CA ASP A 171 -13.01 18.90 3.79
C ASP A 171 -13.40 17.45 4.13
N ALA A 172 -12.52 16.49 3.81
CA ALA A 172 -12.74 15.09 4.15
C ALA A 172 -12.68 14.85 5.66
N CYS A 173 -11.77 15.50 6.39
CA CYS A 173 -11.70 15.40 7.84
C CYS A 173 -12.94 16.00 8.52
N ASP A 174 -13.43 17.13 8.06
CA ASP A 174 -14.69 17.71 8.53
C ASP A 174 -15.88 16.75 8.29
N ALA A 175 -15.91 16.09 7.14
CA ALA A 175 -16.90 15.06 6.87
C ALA A 175 -16.77 13.86 7.81
N ILE A 176 -15.54 13.43 8.15
CA ILE A 176 -15.29 12.36 9.13
C ILE A 176 -15.82 12.77 10.52
N PHE A 177 -15.50 13.98 11.00
CA PHE A 177 -15.96 14.48 12.30
C PHE A 177 -17.50 14.56 12.34
N LYS A 178 -18.14 15.00 11.25
CA LYS A 178 -19.60 15.01 11.13
C LYS A 178 -20.19 13.58 11.16
N LYS A 179 -19.58 12.62 10.44
CA LYS A 179 -20.03 11.22 10.46
C LYS A 179 -19.92 10.59 11.84
N LEU A 180 -18.88 10.95 12.62
CA LEU A 180 -18.67 10.47 14.00
C LEU A 180 -19.48 11.25 15.03
N GLY A 181 -20.23 12.28 14.62
CA GLY A 181 -21.01 13.12 15.53
C GLY A 181 -20.18 13.86 16.59
N THR A 182 -18.87 13.96 16.39
CA THR A 182 -17.93 14.52 17.36
C THR A 182 -17.03 15.55 16.66
N PRO A 183 -17.08 16.84 17.09
CA PRO A 183 -16.27 17.88 16.46
C PRO A 183 -14.78 17.65 16.71
N ALA A 184 -13.96 18.26 15.84
CA ALA A 184 -12.51 18.26 16.02
C ALA A 184 -12.11 18.92 17.35
N THR A 185 -11.03 18.43 17.91
CA THR A 185 -10.40 19.01 19.12
C THR A 185 -8.92 19.32 18.81
N PRO A 186 -8.26 20.24 19.51
CA PRO A 186 -6.83 20.44 19.32
C PRO A 186 -6.06 19.12 19.52
N ALA A 187 -5.14 18.79 18.61
CA ALA A 187 -4.41 17.52 18.63
C ALA A 187 -3.69 17.21 19.95
N TRP A 188 -3.26 18.24 20.66
CA TRP A 188 -2.64 18.11 21.99
C TRP A 188 -3.62 17.69 23.10
N ARG A 189 -4.95 17.79 22.87
CA ARG A 189 -6.00 17.30 23.78
C ARG A 189 -6.44 15.87 23.48
N LEU A 190 -6.01 15.30 22.37
CA LEU A 190 -6.35 13.92 22.03
C LEU A 190 -5.83 12.98 23.12
N LYS A 191 -6.73 12.13 23.60
CA LYS A 191 -6.42 11.03 24.50
C LYS A 191 -5.90 9.84 23.68
N ARG A 192 -5.24 8.91 24.36
CA ARG A 192 -4.80 7.64 23.75
C ARG A 192 -5.98 6.85 23.19
N SER A 193 -7.12 6.91 23.85
CA SER A 193 -8.42 6.36 23.49
C SER A 193 -9.50 7.11 24.27
N GLU A 194 -10.79 6.83 24.02
CA GLU A 194 -11.92 7.47 24.73
C GLU A 194 -12.08 8.98 24.42
N ASN A 195 -11.91 9.34 23.16
CA ASN A 195 -12.18 10.68 22.65
C ASN A 195 -13.65 10.86 22.26
N LEU A 196 -14.30 9.78 21.81
CA LEU A 196 -15.70 9.77 21.43
C LEU A 196 -16.59 9.55 22.68
N ILE A 197 -17.74 10.20 22.72
CA ILE A 197 -18.69 10.04 23.83
C ILE A 197 -19.62 8.85 23.52
N PRO A 198 -19.76 7.86 24.43
CA PRO A 198 -20.74 6.77 24.26
C PRO A 198 -22.15 7.31 24.00
N GLY A 199 -22.88 6.63 23.11
CA GLY A 199 -24.24 7.03 22.72
C GLY A 199 -24.31 8.13 21.65
N THR A 200 -23.18 8.74 21.26
CA THR A 200 -23.15 9.71 20.16
C THR A 200 -23.54 9.03 18.85
N ALA A 201 -24.43 9.65 18.08
CA ALA A 201 -24.87 9.14 16.79
C ALA A 201 -23.74 9.12 15.75
N VAL A 202 -23.59 8.00 15.06
CA VAL A 202 -22.63 7.78 13.98
C VAL A 202 -23.41 7.59 12.68
N SER A 203 -23.12 8.41 11.67
CA SER A 203 -23.77 8.33 10.37
C SER A 203 -22.85 7.69 9.32
N VAL A 204 -23.43 6.89 8.43
CA VAL A 204 -22.68 6.33 7.28
C VAL A 204 -22.45 7.39 6.22
N GLY A 205 -23.49 8.07 5.78
CA GLY A 205 -23.44 9.13 4.76
C GLY A 205 -22.76 8.71 3.46
N ASP A 206 -22.39 9.68 2.65
CA ASP A 206 -21.74 9.47 1.35
C ASP A 206 -20.30 8.98 1.47
N ILE A 207 -19.79 8.37 0.40
CA ILE A 207 -18.39 7.96 0.27
C ILE A 207 -17.51 9.22 0.24
N LEU A 208 -16.42 9.24 1.02
CA LEU A 208 -15.53 10.40 1.10
C LEU A 208 -14.79 10.66 -0.21
N PHE A 209 -14.29 9.58 -0.84
CA PHE A 209 -13.52 9.64 -2.06
C PHE A 209 -13.97 8.53 -3.00
N ALA A 210 -14.49 8.90 -4.17
CA ALA A 210 -14.72 7.98 -5.27
C ALA A 210 -13.41 7.73 -6.03
N LYS A 211 -13.22 6.54 -6.57
CA LYS A 211 -12.05 6.27 -7.41
C LYS A 211 -12.14 7.01 -8.73
N HIS A 212 -11.00 7.48 -9.21
CA HIS A 212 -10.84 8.01 -10.55
C HIS A 212 -10.30 6.93 -11.50
N GLU A 213 -10.82 6.93 -12.73
CA GLU A 213 -10.27 6.11 -13.81
C GLU A 213 -9.00 6.74 -14.36
N VAL A 214 -7.99 5.93 -14.67
CA VAL A 214 -6.79 6.41 -15.35
C VAL A 214 -7.12 6.47 -16.84
N GLU A 215 -7.25 7.67 -17.40
CA GLU A 215 -7.40 7.84 -18.85
C GLU A 215 -6.16 7.26 -19.55
N GLY A 216 -6.34 6.13 -20.25
CA GLY A 216 -5.28 5.44 -20.98
C GLY A 216 -5.12 3.96 -20.65
N ALA A 217 -5.78 3.42 -19.62
CA ALA A 217 -5.81 2.00 -19.33
C ALA A 217 -7.14 1.37 -19.77
N ALA A 218 -7.39 1.35 -21.05
CA ALA A 218 -8.42 0.46 -21.61
C ALA A 218 -7.91 -0.97 -21.54
N GLY A 219 -8.37 -1.74 -20.54
CA GLY A 219 -8.20 -3.18 -20.53
C GLY A 219 -7.61 -3.77 -19.25
N ALA A 220 -8.32 -3.73 -18.14
CA ALA A 220 -8.28 -4.79 -17.12
C ALA A 220 -9.53 -4.64 -16.25
N ASP A 221 -10.62 -5.16 -16.78
CA ASP A 221 -11.87 -5.36 -16.06
C ASP A 221 -11.69 -6.44 -14.99
N GLY A 222 -12.01 -6.13 -13.76
CA GLY A 222 -11.98 -7.01 -12.60
C GLY A 222 -13.15 -6.71 -11.69
N SER A 223 -14.36 -6.77 -12.26
CA SER A 223 -15.62 -6.76 -11.53
C SER A 223 -15.66 -7.83 -10.45
N SER A 224 -15.82 -7.45 -9.20
CA SER A 224 -16.40 -8.30 -8.18
C SER A 224 -17.67 -7.68 -7.65
N SER A 225 -18.78 -7.99 -8.33
CA SER A 225 -20.12 -7.82 -7.76
C SER A 225 -20.52 -9.08 -7.01
N ASP A 226 -20.80 -8.92 -5.73
CA ASP A 226 -21.54 -9.88 -4.92
C ASP A 226 -22.85 -10.32 -5.62
N LYS A 227 -23.02 -11.62 -5.78
CA LYS A 227 -24.35 -12.26 -5.79
C LYS A 227 -24.33 -13.53 -4.98
N ALA A 228 -25.14 -13.50 -3.95
CA ALA A 228 -25.45 -14.63 -3.07
C ALA A 228 -26.32 -15.69 -3.75
N ALA A 229 -26.03 -16.95 -3.38
CA ALA A 229 -26.92 -18.09 -3.18
C ALA A 229 -27.75 -18.64 -4.35
N LYS A 230 -27.48 -19.89 -4.72
CA LYS A 230 -28.37 -21.04 -4.44
C LYS A 230 -27.77 -22.37 -4.88
N GLY A 231 -27.99 -23.37 -4.04
CA GLY A 231 -27.45 -24.70 -4.05
C GLY A 231 -27.88 -25.59 -5.20
N GLY A 232 -27.28 -26.78 -5.23
CA GLY A 232 -27.63 -27.88 -6.11
C GLY A 232 -26.52 -28.93 -6.14
N ASP A 233 -26.80 -29.97 -5.43
CA ASP A 233 -26.16 -31.28 -5.25
C ASP A 233 -25.82 -32.00 -6.57
N LYS A 234 -24.72 -32.74 -6.66
CA LYS A 234 -24.55 -34.16 -6.92
C LYS A 234 -23.20 -34.60 -7.52
N ASP A 235 -22.59 -35.52 -6.76
CA ASP A 235 -21.87 -36.77 -7.14
C ASP A 235 -20.80 -36.84 -8.25
N GLY A 236 -19.66 -37.39 -7.81
CA GLY A 236 -18.97 -38.36 -8.67
C GLY A 236 -17.44 -38.42 -8.66
N LYS A 237 -16.87 -39.21 -7.74
CA LYS A 237 -15.68 -40.09 -7.87
C LYS A 237 -14.43 -39.63 -8.61
N GLY A 238 -13.31 -39.73 -7.89
CA GLY A 238 -11.97 -39.93 -8.48
C GLY A 238 -10.82 -39.69 -7.50
N LYS A 239 -10.52 -40.64 -6.60
CA LYS A 239 -9.29 -40.64 -5.79
C LYS A 239 -8.07 -40.83 -6.68
N LYS A 240 -7.11 -39.89 -6.63
CA LYS A 240 -5.70 -40.17 -6.89
C LYS A 240 -4.89 -39.61 -5.73
N ALA A 241 -4.07 -40.47 -5.14
CA ALA A 241 -3.22 -40.20 -4.01
C ALA A 241 -2.15 -39.17 -4.37
N GLU A 242 -2.07 -38.09 -3.62
CA GLU A 242 -0.97 -37.12 -3.63
C GLU A 242 -0.08 -37.38 -2.41
N ALA A 243 1.23 -37.35 -2.64
CA ALA A 243 2.27 -37.48 -1.63
C ALA A 243 2.24 -36.30 -0.62
N PRO A 244 2.72 -36.46 0.63
CA PRO A 244 2.59 -35.45 1.66
C PRO A 244 3.43 -34.22 1.35
N LYS A 245 2.78 -33.04 1.26
CA LYS A 245 3.42 -31.74 1.19
C LYS A 245 4.14 -31.42 2.51
N PRO A 246 5.34 -30.82 2.47
CA PRO A 246 6.03 -30.40 3.68
C PRO A 246 5.20 -29.33 4.44
N LYS A 247 5.18 -29.41 5.75
CA LYS A 247 4.48 -28.47 6.63
C LYS A 247 5.05 -27.07 6.47
N LYS A 248 4.23 -26.10 6.11
CA LYS A 248 4.54 -24.67 6.13
C LYS A 248 5.02 -24.27 7.53
N LYS A 249 6.19 -23.66 7.62
CA LYS A 249 6.64 -22.96 8.83
C LYS A 249 5.85 -21.65 8.90
N GLU A 250 4.97 -21.52 9.88
CA GLU A 250 4.28 -20.26 10.16
C GLU A 250 5.29 -19.25 10.73
N VAL A 251 5.52 -18.15 10.02
CA VAL A 251 6.29 -17.01 10.54
C VAL A 251 5.46 -16.39 11.68
N PRO A 252 6.06 -16.10 12.85
CA PRO A 252 5.33 -15.48 13.96
C PRO A 252 4.68 -14.17 13.53
N ALA A 253 3.42 -13.98 13.86
CA ALA A 253 2.61 -12.80 13.48
C ALA A 253 3.19 -11.45 13.97
N ASN A 254 4.23 -11.46 14.78
CA ASN A 254 4.92 -10.31 15.36
C ASN A 254 6.37 -10.11 14.86
N ALA A 255 6.80 -10.80 13.81
CA ALA A 255 8.12 -10.56 13.25
C ALA A 255 8.18 -9.14 12.64
N PRO A 256 9.25 -8.38 12.86
CA PRO A 256 9.41 -7.05 12.26
C PRO A 256 9.34 -7.14 10.73
N ILE A 257 8.73 -6.14 10.10
CA ILE A 257 8.68 -6.04 8.63
C ILE A 257 9.97 -5.35 8.20
N ASP A 258 10.98 -6.14 7.92
CA ASP A 258 12.30 -5.68 7.49
C ASP A 258 12.83 -6.51 6.30
N VAL A 259 14.05 -6.24 5.90
CA VAL A 259 14.70 -6.88 4.74
C VAL A 259 14.90 -8.38 4.93
N SER A 260 14.92 -8.90 6.15
CA SER A 260 15.07 -10.33 6.41
C SER A 260 13.94 -11.18 5.85
N ARG A 261 12.75 -10.59 5.69
CA ARG A 261 11.58 -11.26 5.11
C ARG A 261 11.70 -11.49 3.60
N LEU A 262 12.62 -10.80 2.92
CA LEU A 262 12.89 -11.00 1.51
C LEU A 262 13.83 -12.20 1.33
N ASN A 263 13.51 -13.07 0.36
CA ASN A 263 14.42 -14.10 -0.10
C ASN A 263 15.28 -13.54 -1.21
N ILE A 264 16.36 -12.86 -0.84
CA ILE A 264 17.33 -12.28 -1.76
C ILE A 264 18.40 -13.34 -2.05
N VAL A 265 18.52 -13.75 -3.31
CA VAL A 265 19.41 -14.85 -3.73
C VAL A 265 20.26 -14.45 -4.92
N VAL A 266 21.34 -15.17 -5.09
CA VAL A 266 22.19 -15.08 -6.29
C VAL A 266 21.56 -15.91 -7.42
N GLY A 267 21.63 -15.40 -8.64
CA GLY A 267 21.19 -16.14 -9.83
C GLY A 267 21.99 -15.75 -11.07
N THR A 268 21.83 -16.56 -12.13
CA THR A 268 22.45 -16.32 -13.43
C THR A 268 21.37 -16.18 -14.50
N ILE A 269 21.43 -15.10 -15.28
CA ILE A 269 20.53 -14.90 -16.43
C ILE A 269 20.94 -15.87 -17.53
N THR A 270 20.10 -16.87 -17.79
CA THR A 270 20.37 -17.90 -18.81
C THR A 270 19.82 -17.54 -20.18
N LYS A 271 18.83 -16.66 -20.23
CA LYS A 271 18.22 -16.18 -21.46
C LYS A 271 17.62 -14.80 -21.23
N VAL A 272 17.79 -13.93 -22.20
CA VAL A 272 17.15 -12.61 -22.25
C VAL A 272 16.52 -12.42 -23.63
N ALA A 273 15.38 -11.75 -23.69
CA ALA A 273 14.73 -11.35 -24.92
C ALA A 273 13.94 -10.06 -24.69
N ARG A 274 13.71 -9.27 -25.73
CA ARG A 274 12.82 -8.12 -25.65
C ARG A 274 11.38 -8.56 -25.43
N HIS A 275 10.63 -7.81 -24.62
CA HIS A 275 9.22 -8.09 -24.38
C HIS A 275 8.41 -7.89 -25.69
N PRO A 276 7.48 -8.80 -26.04
CA PRO A 276 6.76 -8.74 -27.32
C PRO A 276 5.84 -7.53 -27.48
N GLU A 277 5.35 -6.96 -26.38
CA GLU A 277 4.38 -5.84 -26.38
C GLU A 277 4.91 -4.58 -25.67
N ALA A 278 6.19 -4.54 -25.24
CA ALA A 278 6.75 -3.40 -24.51
C ALA A 278 8.21 -3.17 -24.85
N GLU A 279 8.51 -2.13 -25.61
CA GLU A 279 9.85 -1.82 -26.14
C GLU A 279 10.91 -1.58 -25.04
N LYS A 280 10.49 -1.18 -23.82
CA LYS A 280 11.38 -0.86 -22.70
C LYS A 280 11.60 -2.02 -21.71
N LEU A 281 11.00 -3.19 -21.99
CA LEU A 281 11.08 -4.32 -21.10
C LEU A 281 11.87 -5.47 -21.71
N TYR A 282 12.66 -6.15 -20.86
CA TYR A 282 13.20 -7.47 -21.12
C TYR A 282 12.34 -8.56 -20.46
N VAL A 283 12.35 -9.75 -21.07
CA VAL A 283 11.88 -11.00 -20.48
C VAL A 283 13.09 -11.90 -20.29
N GLU A 284 13.36 -12.24 -19.06
CA GLU A 284 14.55 -12.95 -18.65
C GLU A 284 14.20 -14.32 -18.07
N SER A 285 15.05 -15.32 -18.32
CA SER A 285 15.04 -16.58 -17.60
C SER A 285 16.27 -16.62 -16.71
N ILE A 286 16.06 -16.71 -15.40
CA ILE A 286 17.13 -16.63 -14.39
C ILE A 286 17.17 -17.95 -13.64
N ASP A 287 18.33 -18.61 -13.65
CA ASP A 287 18.58 -19.80 -12.85
C ASP A 287 18.92 -19.36 -11.42
N LEU A 288 18.12 -19.81 -10.47
CA LEU A 288 18.27 -19.53 -9.03
C LEU A 288 18.74 -20.79 -8.29
N GLY A 289 19.44 -21.69 -8.96
CA GLY A 289 19.98 -22.91 -8.38
C GLY A 289 18.96 -24.04 -8.17
N PRO A 290 19.41 -25.21 -7.72
CA PRO A 290 18.60 -26.43 -7.70
C PRO A 290 17.39 -26.39 -6.76
N ALA A 291 17.40 -25.53 -5.74
CA ALA A 291 16.31 -25.42 -4.78
C ALA A 291 15.14 -24.56 -5.30
N LEU A 292 15.42 -23.51 -6.07
CA LEU A 292 14.43 -22.53 -6.54
C LEU A 292 14.12 -22.69 -8.04
N GLY A 293 15.02 -23.30 -8.79
CA GLY A 293 14.91 -23.54 -10.21
C GLY A 293 15.00 -22.28 -11.06
N VAL A 294 14.59 -22.38 -12.32
CA VAL A 294 14.57 -21.25 -13.26
C VAL A 294 13.30 -20.44 -13.07
N ARG A 295 13.44 -19.12 -12.94
CA ARG A 295 12.33 -18.17 -12.84
C ARG A 295 12.30 -17.24 -14.05
N GLN A 296 11.09 -16.98 -14.56
CA GLN A 296 10.88 -15.94 -15.55
C GLN A 296 10.71 -14.59 -14.84
N VAL A 297 11.41 -13.58 -15.32
CA VAL A 297 11.41 -12.22 -14.78
C VAL A 297 11.19 -11.23 -15.91
N VAL A 298 10.45 -10.17 -15.63
CA VAL A 298 10.28 -9.03 -16.55
C VAL A 298 10.90 -7.80 -15.90
N SER A 299 11.85 -7.16 -16.60
CA SER A 299 12.57 -5.98 -16.09
C SER A 299 12.56 -4.81 -17.06
N GLY A 300 12.61 -3.58 -16.51
CA GLY A 300 12.65 -2.32 -17.27
C GLY A 300 14.07 -1.87 -17.62
N LEU A 301 14.94 -2.76 -18.03
CA LEU A 301 16.38 -2.50 -18.19
C LEU A 301 16.85 -2.21 -19.61
N VAL A 302 15.96 -2.20 -20.60
CA VAL A 302 16.32 -2.02 -22.03
C VAL A 302 17.06 -0.71 -22.30
N GLU A 303 16.73 0.37 -21.58
CA GLU A 303 17.37 1.67 -21.76
C GLU A 303 18.69 1.81 -20.97
N HIS A 304 18.99 0.87 -20.08
CA HIS A 304 20.11 0.98 -19.15
C HIS A 304 21.19 -0.08 -19.38
N VAL A 305 20.80 -1.31 -19.70
CA VAL A 305 21.72 -2.44 -19.84
C VAL A 305 21.52 -3.11 -21.20
N PRO A 306 22.55 -3.19 -22.06
CA PRO A 306 22.45 -3.85 -23.34
C PRO A 306 22.17 -5.37 -23.18
N GLU A 307 21.42 -5.95 -24.12
CA GLU A 307 21.01 -7.34 -24.10
C GLU A 307 22.18 -8.32 -24.00
N ASP A 308 23.28 -8.02 -24.70
CA ASP A 308 24.51 -8.83 -24.69
C ASP A 308 25.18 -8.85 -23.29
N ALA A 309 25.08 -7.75 -22.53
CA ALA A 309 25.62 -7.66 -21.18
C ALA A 309 24.74 -8.38 -20.14
N MET A 310 23.48 -8.59 -20.43
CA MET A 310 22.55 -9.31 -19.56
C MET A 310 22.68 -10.82 -19.73
N ASN A 311 22.95 -11.31 -20.92
CA ASN A 311 23.00 -12.74 -21.18
C ASN A 311 24.25 -13.39 -20.54
N GLY A 312 24.04 -14.30 -19.60
CA GLY A 312 25.08 -14.90 -18.78
C GLY A 312 25.51 -14.07 -17.56
N ALA A 313 24.88 -12.89 -17.34
CA ALA A 313 25.20 -12.06 -16.19
C ALA A 313 24.77 -12.72 -14.89
N ARG A 314 25.60 -12.56 -13.86
CA ARG A 314 25.26 -12.92 -12.49
C ARG A 314 24.56 -11.75 -11.83
N VAL A 315 23.43 -12.02 -11.19
CA VAL A 315 22.52 -11.01 -10.64
C VAL A 315 22.07 -11.36 -9.23
N VAL A 316 21.59 -10.38 -8.54
CA VAL A 316 20.91 -10.53 -7.24
C VAL A 316 19.40 -10.39 -7.47
N VAL A 317 18.64 -11.33 -6.94
CA VAL A 317 17.21 -11.50 -7.26
C VAL A 317 16.39 -11.64 -5.98
N VAL A 318 15.26 -10.96 -5.89
CA VAL A 318 14.23 -11.21 -4.88
C VAL A 318 13.32 -12.33 -5.39
N ALA A 319 13.40 -13.51 -4.76
CA ALA A 319 12.80 -14.74 -5.24
C ALA A 319 11.43 -15.07 -4.62
N ASN A 320 11.04 -14.45 -3.50
CA ASN A 320 9.78 -14.73 -2.82
C ASN A 320 8.66 -13.72 -3.14
N MET A 321 8.68 -13.14 -4.32
CA MET A 321 7.61 -12.28 -4.80
C MET A 321 6.45 -13.11 -5.37
N LYS A 322 5.21 -12.65 -5.14
CA LYS A 322 4.05 -13.25 -5.80
C LYS A 322 4.14 -13.03 -7.31
N PRO A 323 3.98 -14.09 -8.13
CA PRO A 323 3.95 -13.92 -9.56
C PRO A 323 2.91 -12.88 -10.00
N SER A 324 3.33 -11.97 -10.87
CA SER A 324 2.48 -10.92 -11.42
C SER A 324 2.62 -10.87 -12.93
N LYS A 325 1.55 -10.49 -13.64
CA LYS A 325 1.59 -10.33 -15.09
C LYS A 325 1.95 -8.91 -15.47
N MET A 326 3.05 -8.73 -16.18
CA MET A 326 3.47 -7.46 -16.75
C MET A 326 3.23 -7.49 -18.27
N ARG A 327 2.23 -6.74 -18.73
CA ARG A 327 1.79 -6.74 -20.15
C ARG A 327 1.65 -8.15 -20.74
N GLY A 328 0.92 -9.03 -20.02
CA GLY A 328 0.64 -10.39 -20.49
C GLY A 328 1.72 -11.44 -20.18
N VAL A 329 2.94 -11.02 -19.85
CA VAL A 329 4.05 -11.93 -19.50
C VAL A 329 4.17 -12.03 -17.97
N GLU A 330 4.27 -13.26 -17.45
CA GLU A 330 4.40 -13.51 -16.02
C GLU A 330 5.82 -13.21 -15.53
N SER A 331 5.93 -12.44 -14.44
CA SER A 331 7.17 -12.19 -13.71
C SER A 331 7.05 -12.81 -12.31
N ALA A 332 7.92 -13.76 -11.98
CA ALA A 332 7.87 -14.53 -10.73
C ALA A 332 9.02 -14.20 -9.77
N ALA A 333 9.80 -13.16 -10.05
CA ALA A 333 10.88 -12.65 -9.23
C ALA A 333 11.26 -11.22 -9.69
N MET A 334 12.22 -10.57 -9.04
CA MET A 334 12.68 -9.22 -9.38
C MET A 334 14.20 -9.13 -9.30
N VAL A 335 14.83 -8.64 -10.38
CA VAL A 335 16.27 -8.34 -10.40
C VAL A 335 16.54 -7.05 -9.63
N LEU A 336 17.56 -7.04 -8.78
CA LEU A 336 18.00 -5.84 -8.07
C LEU A 336 19.05 -5.08 -8.87
N CYS A 337 18.85 -3.77 -8.94
CA CYS A 337 19.73 -2.83 -9.61
C CYS A 337 20.13 -1.70 -8.65
N GLY A 338 21.32 -1.16 -8.83
CA GLY A 338 21.78 0.08 -8.19
C GLY A 338 21.58 1.25 -9.12
N THR A 339 21.19 2.40 -8.56
CA THR A 339 21.12 3.66 -9.31
C THR A 339 22.21 4.60 -8.82
N GLY A 340 23.12 5.01 -9.70
CA GLY A 340 24.16 5.97 -9.41
C GLY A 340 23.65 7.41 -9.22
N PRO A 341 24.46 8.32 -8.67
CA PRO A 341 24.09 9.73 -8.47
C PRO A 341 23.80 10.48 -9.78
N ASP A 342 24.29 9.98 -10.89
CA ASP A 342 24.11 10.48 -12.26
C ASP A 342 22.88 9.88 -12.95
N GLY A 343 22.10 9.01 -12.26
CA GLY A 343 20.94 8.33 -12.81
C GLY A 343 21.26 7.07 -13.62
N THR A 344 22.53 6.65 -13.71
CA THR A 344 22.91 5.37 -14.32
C THR A 344 22.35 4.21 -13.52
N VAL A 345 21.78 3.21 -14.19
CA VAL A 345 21.23 2.00 -13.58
C VAL A 345 22.12 0.82 -13.95
N GLU A 346 22.62 0.12 -12.96
CA GLU A 346 23.50 -1.04 -13.11
C GLU A 346 22.97 -2.25 -12.36
N LEU A 347 23.29 -3.44 -12.85
CA LEU A 347 22.97 -4.70 -12.18
C LEU A 347 23.79 -4.83 -10.89
N VAL A 348 23.14 -5.27 -9.82
CA VAL A 348 23.88 -5.65 -8.60
C VAL A 348 24.56 -6.99 -8.84
N VAL A 349 25.89 -6.97 -8.95
CA VAL A 349 26.71 -8.16 -9.22
C VAL A 349 27.12 -8.82 -7.91
N PRO A 350 26.79 -10.10 -7.69
CA PRO A 350 27.22 -10.81 -6.50
C PRO A 350 28.73 -11.10 -6.53
N PRO A 351 29.38 -11.32 -5.37
CA PRO A 351 30.79 -11.73 -5.31
C PRO A 351 31.08 -12.98 -6.13
N GLY A 352 32.31 -13.06 -6.69
CA GLY A 352 32.74 -14.26 -7.43
C GLY A 352 32.76 -15.52 -6.57
N GLY A 353 32.39 -16.67 -7.16
CA GLY A 353 32.44 -17.97 -6.50
C GLY A 353 31.25 -18.35 -5.63
N VAL A 354 30.27 -17.44 -5.45
CA VAL A 354 29.02 -17.74 -4.73
C VAL A 354 28.09 -18.55 -5.65
N PRO A 355 27.54 -19.70 -5.24
CA PRO A 355 26.64 -20.51 -6.10
C PRO A 355 25.30 -19.82 -6.33
N ASP A 356 24.62 -20.19 -7.44
CA ASP A 356 23.26 -19.76 -7.69
C ASP A 356 22.31 -20.37 -6.65
N GLY A 357 21.37 -19.57 -6.16
CA GLY A 357 20.46 -19.91 -5.06
C GLY A 357 21.00 -19.59 -3.67
N GLU A 358 22.26 -19.18 -3.53
CA GLU A 358 22.81 -18.75 -2.24
C GLU A 358 22.08 -17.49 -1.77
N ARG A 359 21.64 -17.53 -0.50
CA ARG A 359 20.90 -16.42 0.10
C ARG A 359 21.83 -15.30 0.56
N ILE A 360 21.49 -14.09 0.23
CA ILE A 360 22.16 -12.89 0.71
C ILE A 360 21.50 -12.44 2.01
N VAL A 361 22.27 -12.39 3.09
CA VAL A 361 21.85 -11.93 4.41
C VAL A 361 22.39 -10.53 4.66
N VAL A 362 21.54 -9.62 5.09
CA VAL A 362 21.94 -8.26 5.47
C VAL A 362 22.32 -8.24 6.94
N GLN A 363 23.51 -7.75 7.25
CA GLN A 363 24.01 -7.67 8.62
C GLN A 363 23.05 -6.88 9.53
N GLY A 364 22.64 -7.48 10.66
CA GLY A 364 21.66 -6.92 11.58
C GLY A 364 20.20 -7.29 11.26
N PHE A 365 19.96 -8.04 10.17
CA PHE A 365 18.64 -8.52 9.73
C PHE A 365 18.70 -10.00 9.36
N GLU A 366 19.05 -10.84 10.32
CA GLU A 366 19.38 -12.27 10.13
C GLU A 366 18.14 -13.18 10.33
N GLY A 367 16.96 -12.72 9.92
CA GLY A 367 15.70 -13.48 9.98
C GLY A 367 15.51 -14.47 8.82
N ASP A 368 14.50 -15.33 8.95
CA ASP A 368 14.05 -16.20 7.85
C ASP A 368 13.18 -15.43 6.85
N ALA A 369 13.34 -15.72 5.55
CA ALA A 369 12.51 -15.15 4.51
C ALA A 369 11.07 -15.69 4.58
N ASP A 370 10.08 -14.85 4.19
CA ASP A 370 8.69 -15.28 4.08
C ASP A 370 8.57 -16.38 3.00
N GLU A 371 7.78 -17.41 3.28
CA GLU A 371 7.42 -18.42 2.26
C GLU A 371 6.41 -17.80 1.25
N GLN A 372 6.51 -18.24 -0.02
CA GLN A 372 5.61 -17.81 -1.11
C GLN A 372 4.17 -18.28 -0.92
#